data_c62d81ddcaf360539499b08a47d7d602
#
_entry.id   c62d81ddcaf360539499b08a47d7d602
#
_cell.length_a   1.000
_cell.length_b   1.000
_cell.length_c   1.000
_cell.angle_alpha   90.00
_cell.angle_beta   90.00
_cell.angle_gamma   90.00
#
_symmetry.space_group_name_H-M   'P 1'
#
loop_
_entity.id
_entity.type
_entity.pdbx_description
1 polymer ?
#
loop_
_entity_poly.entity_id
_entity_poly.type
_entity_poly.pdbx_seq_one_letter_code
_entity_poly.pdbx_strand_id
1 'polypeptide(L)'
;DLHSFPTRRSSDLVVGGYDKAEAQETSALIRGGALPVALKEVNSSVQTASIGANALNKSIVAGGIGLALVFVLMLLMYNLLGLFANIALCLYVMLVLWGMSAMGAVLTLPGIAGIVLGIGMAVDANVIIFSRIKEEIGLGRSIRVAVDEGFKHALVTVLDAQITTLIAAVVLYQLGSATVKGFAVTLMIQLPDRKSVV
;
A
#
# COMPACT_ATOMS: atom_id res chain seq x y z
N ASP A 1 21.75 -43.51 -46.05
CA ASP A 1 21.55 -42.04 -45.98
C ASP A 1 21.19 -41.57 -44.58
N LEU A 2 22.23 -41.56 -43.76
CA LEU A 2 22.15 -41.12 -42.35
C LEU A 2 22.21 -39.61 -42.20
N HIS A 3 22.09 -38.88 -43.29
CA HIS A 3 22.33 -37.44 -43.30
C HIS A 3 21.09 -36.57 -43.28
N SER A 4 19.95 -37.16 -43.19
CA SER A 4 18.70 -36.43 -43.17
C SER A 4 17.97 -36.61 -41.84
N PHE A 5 18.67 -36.47 -40.74
CA PHE A 5 17.96 -36.30 -39.48
C PHE A 5 17.44 -34.87 -39.37
N PRO A 6 16.16 -34.66 -39.56
CA PRO A 6 15.55 -33.34 -39.39
C PRO A 6 15.58 -32.85 -37.93
N THR A 7 15.97 -33.74 -37.02
CA THR A 7 16.08 -33.44 -35.59
C THR A 7 17.08 -32.38 -35.24
N ARG A 8 18.17 -32.23 -36.01
CA ARG A 8 19.12 -31.13 -35.76
C ARG A 8 18.56 -29.78 -36.17
N ARG A 9 17.76 -29.75 -37.20
CA ARG A 9 17.15 -28.54 -37.72
C ARG A 9 16.01 -28.06 -36.83
N SER A 10 15.31 -28.96 -36.18
CA SER A 10 14.27 -28.58 -35.21
C SER A 10 14.87 -28.09 -33.87
N SER A 11 16.02 -28.64 -33.47
CA SER A 11 16.71 -28.11 -32.27
C SER A 11 17.34 -26.75 -32.51
N ASP A 12 17.84 -26.49 -33.71
CA ASP A 12 18.36 -25.17 -34.09
C ASP A 12 17.27 -24.11 -34.17
N LEU A 13 16.05 -24.51 -34.49
CA LEU A 13 14.90 -23.61 -34.57
C LEU A 13 14.32 -23.27 -33.17
N VAL A 14 14.53 -24.14 -32.23
CA VAL A 14 14.07 -23.90 -30.83
C VAL A 14 15.00 -22.97 -30.07
N VAL A 15 16.26 -22.86 -30.48
CA VAL A 15 17.30 -22.09 -29.77
C VAL A 15 17.32 -20.61 -30.13
N GLY A 16 16.65 -20.22 -31.21
CA GLY A 16 16.62 -18.83 -31.63
C GLY A 16 15.54 -18.01 -30.92
N GLY A 17 15.88 -17.40 -29.79
CA GLY A 17 14.99 -16.41 -29.19
C GLY A 17 14.71 -16.56 -27.69
N TYR A 18 15.31 -17.55 -27.04
CA TYR A 18 15.20 -17.72 -25.60
C TYR A 18 16.28 -16.93 -24.84
N ASP A 19 15.89 -16.22 -23.79
CA ASP A 19 16.83 -15.70 -22.82
C ASP A 19 17.52 -16.87 -22.08
N LYS A 20 18.72 -16.63 -21.52
CA LYS A 20 19.50 -17.67 -20.83
C LYS A 20 18.72 -18.39 -19.72
N ALA A 21 17.84 -17.68 -19.04
CA ALA A 21 16.99 -18.23 -17.98
C ALA A 21 15.93 -19.20 -18.57
N GLU A 22 15.27 -18.81 -19.65
CA GLU A 22 14.28 -19.64 -20.35
C GLU A 22 14.91 -20.88 -21.02
N ALA A 23 16.13 -20.73 -21.55
CA ALA A 23 16.85 -21.83 -22.12
C ALA A 23 17.26 -22.88 -21.05
N GLN A 24 17.61 -22.44 -19.84
CA GLN A 24 17.92 -23.33 -18.72
C GLN A 24 16.67 -24.06 -18.21
N GLU A 25 15.56 -23.37 -18.09
CA GLU A 25 14.27 -23.95 -17.69
C GLU A 25 13.79 -24.97 -18.72
N THR A 26 13.83 -24.63 -19.99
CA THR A 26 13.47 -25.54 -21.09
C THR A 26 14.39 -26.76 -21.13
N SER A 27 15.70 -26.58 -20.91
CA SER A 27 16.66 -27.69 -20.85
C SER A 27 16.41 -28.62 -19.66
N ALA A 28 15.99 -28.07 -18.50
CA ALA A 28 15.62 -28.83 -17.33
C ALA A 28 14.33 -29.64 -17.56
N LEU A 29 13.34 -29.05 -18.22
CA LEU A 29 12.11 -29.73 -18.64
C LEU A 29 12.36 -30.87 -19.61
N ILE A 30 13.24 -30.67 -20.59
CA ILE A 30 13.63 -31.70 -21.58
C ILE A 30 14.40 -32.83 -20.88
N ARG A 31 15.28 -32.51 -19.93
CA ARG A 31 16.03 -33.52 -19.15
C ARG A 31 15.18 -34.30 -18.17
N GLY A 32 14.11 -33.68 -17.64
CA GLY A 32 13.18 -34.32 -16.71
C GLY A 32 12.20 -35.30 -17.38
N GLY A 33 12.20 -35.39 -18.70
CA GLY A 33 11.24 -36.20 -19.47
C GLY A 33 9.86 -35.53 -19.55
N ALA A 34 9.09 -35.90 -20.56
CA ALA A 34 7.72 -35.41 -20.68
C ALA A 34 6.88 -35.89 -19.51
N LEU A 35 6.33 -34.97 -18.76
CA LEU A 35 5.40 -35.30 -17.66
C LEU A 35 4.18 -36.04 -18.24
N PRO A 36 3.76 -37.17 -17.67
CA PRO A 36 2.64 -37.96 -18.17
C PRO A 36 1.28 -37.27 -17.99
N VAL A 37 1.27 -36.09 -17.38
CA VAL A 37 0.04 -35.32 -17.09
C VAL A 37 0.17 -33.93 -17.65
N ALA A 38 -0.86 -33.44 -18.34
CA ALA A 38 -0.95 -32.06 -18.79
C ALA A 38 -1.06 -31.12 -17.58
N LEU A 39 0.00 -30.37 -17.32
CA LEU A 39 -0.02 -29.33 -16.27
C LEU A 39 -0.77 -28.12 -16.79
N LYS A 40 -1.82 -27.70 -16.08
CA LYS A 40 -2.50 -26.44 -16.32
C LYS A 40 -1.87 -25.42 -15.39
N GLU A 41 -1.28 -24.39 -15.97
CA GLU A 41 -0.76 -23.26 -15.21
C GLU A 41 -1.93 -22.55 -14.49
N VAL A 42 -1.88 -22.55 -13.15
CA VAL A 42 -2.96 -21.97 -12.33
C VAL A 42 -2.66 -20.52 -12.01
N ASN A 43 -1.38 -20.16 -11.92
CA ASN A 43 -0.97 -18.78 -11.69
C ASN A 43 0.50 -18.59 -12.12
N SER A 44 0.74 -17.64 -13.01
CA SER A 44 2.08 -17.22 -13.42
C SER A 44 2.22 -15.73 -13.19
N SER A 45 3.13 -15.33 -12.34
CA SER A 45 3.48 -13.93 -12.14
C SER A 45 4.97 -13.72 -12.43
N VAL A 46 5.28 -13.23 -13.61
CA VAL A 46 6.64 -12.79 -13.96
C VAL A 46 6.79 -11.33 -13.56
N GLN A 47 7.57 -11.06 -12.52
CA GLN A 47 7.92 -9.70 -12.13
C GLN A 47 9.34 -9.39 -12.59
N THR A 48 9.47 -8.54 -13.61
CA THR A 48 10.76 -8.06 -14.09
C THR A 48 11.29 -6.98 -13.14
N ALA A 49 12.50 -7.13 -12.63
CA ALA A 49 13.13 -6.23 -11.66
C ALA A 49 13.16 -4.76 -12.12
N SER A 50 13.29 -4.50 -13.42
CA SER A 50 13.28 -3.14 -13.99
C SER A 50 11.92 -2.44 -13.91
N ILE A 51 10.83 -3.17 -14.06
CA ILE A 51 9.46 -2.62 -13.94
C ILE A 51 9.17 -2.24 -12.49
N GLY A 52 9.63 -3.07 -11.54
CA GLY A 52 9.46 -2.82 -10.11
C GLY A 52 10.16 -1.55 -9.63
N ALA A 53 11.42 -1.32 -10.04
CA ALA A 53 12.19 -0.13 -9.64
C ALA A 53 11.59 1.17 -10.18
N ASN A 54 11.17 1.18 -11.45
CA ASN A 54 10.54 2.36 -12.05
C ASN A 54 9.16 2.67 -11.42
N ALA A 55 8.39 1.64 -11.11
CA ALA A 55 7.09 1.81 -10.46
C ALA A 55 7.25 2.31 -9.02
N LEU A 56 8.24 1.79 -8.27
CA LEU A 56 8.56 2.24 -6.92
C LEU A 56 8.94 3.73 -6.91
N ASN A 57 9.87 4.16 -7.76
CA ASN A 57 10.28 5.56 -7.84
C ASN A 57 9.10 6.50 -8.18
N LYS A 58 8.28 6.13 -9.16
CA LYS A 58 7.08 6.91 -9.51
C LYS A 58 6.09 6.98 -8.35
N SER A 59 5.91 5.90 -7.60
CA SER A 59 5.01 5.86 -6.45
C SER A 59 5.51 6.71 -5.28
N ILE A 60 6.81 6.72 -5.01
CA ILE A 60 7.43 7.57 -3.98
C ILE A 60 7.26 9.04 -4.35
N VAL A 61 7.53 9.40 -5.60
CA VAL A 61 7.35 10.78 -6.07
C VAL A 61 5.89 11.20 -5.98
N ALA A 62 4.96 10.38 -6.44
CA ALA A 62 3.53 10.66 -6.36
C ALA A 62 3.05 10.80 -4.90
N GLY A 63 3.50 9.91 -4.00
CA GLY A 63 3.23 10.00 -2.57
C GLY A 63 3.78 11.27 -1.93
N GLY A 64 5.01 11.67 -2.29
CA GLY A 64 5.63 12.90 -1.83
C GLY A 64 4.88 14.16 -2.28
N ILE A 65 4.43 14.19 -3.54
CA ILE A 65 3.61 15.29 -4.06
C ILE A 65 2.27 15.35 -3.33
N GLY A 66 1.60 14.20 -3.14
CA GLY A 66 0.36 14.10 -2.37
C GLY A 66 0.50 14.62 -0.95
N LEU A 67 1.57 14.20 -0.25
CA LEU A 67 1.87 14.65 1.11
C LEU A 67 2.13 16.16 1.18
N ALA A 68 2.91 16.71 0.23
CA ALA A 68 3.18 18.14 0.17
C ALA A 68 1.88 18.94 -0.05
N LEU A 69 1.00 18.46 -0.92
CA LEU A 69 -0.28 19.11 -1.20
C LEU A 69 -1.19 19.11 0.03
N VAL A 70 -1.23 17.99 0.77
CA VAL A 70 -1.94 17.89 2.04
C VAL A 70 -1.38 18.87 3.07
N PHE A 71 -0.06 18.99 3.20
CA PHE A 71 0.57 19.94 4.11
C PHE A 71 0.17 21.40 3.82
N VAL A 72 0.21 21.78 2.57
CA VAL A 72 -0.21 23.11 2.12
C VAL A 72 -1.69 23.35 2.42
N LEU A 73 -2.54 22.40 2.11
CA LEU A 73 -3.99 22.48 2.36
C LEU A 73 -4.30 22.66 3.86
N MET A 74 -3.64 21.85 4.71
CA MET A 74 -3.84 21.93 6.17
C MET A 74 -3.38 23.29 6.74
N LEU A 75 -2.27 23.84 6.25
CA LEU A 75 -1.82 25.17 6.66
C LEU A 75 -2.78 26.27 6.22
N LEU A 76 -3.31 26.18 5.00
CA LEU A 76 -4.24 27.19 4.47
C LEU A 76 -5.59 27.19 5.19
N MET A 77 -6.12 25.98 5.52
CA MET A 77 -7.46 25.86 6.13
C MET A 77 -7.47 26.04 7.64
N TYR A 78 -6.41 25.60 8.32
CA TYR A 78 -6.37 25.50 9.79
C TYR A 78 -5.25 26.32 10.44
N ASN A 79 -4.42 27.05 9.67
CA ASN A 79 -3.34 27.89 10.17
C ASN A 79 -2.50 27.17 11.24
N LEU A 80 -2.51 27.67 12.49
CA LEU A 80 -1.71 27.13 13.58
C LEU A 80 -2.08 25.67 13.95
N LEU A 81 -3.37 25.33 13.95
CA LEU A 81 -3.81 23.93 14.18
C LEU A 81 -3.33 23.01 13.04
N GLY A 82 -3.30 23.52 11.80
CA GLY A 82 -2.76 22.79 10.65
C GLY A 82 -1.28 22.47 10.79
N LEU A 83 -0.50 23.34 11.43
CA LEU A 83 0.92 23.09 11.73
C LEU A 83 1.08 21.88 12.67
N PHE A 84 0.31 21.84 13.77
CA PHE A 84 0.34 20.69 14.69
C PHE A 84 -0.12 19.41 14.02
N ALA A 85 -1.15 19.46 13.18
CA ALA A 85 -1.60 18.31 12.39
C ALA A 85 -0.52 17.80 11.43
N ASN A 86 0.25 18.69 10.81
CA ASN A 86 1.34 18.31 9.92
C ASN A 86 2.49 17.63 10.68
N ILE A 87 2.81 18.07 11.90
CA ILE A 87 3.79 17.40 12.76
C ILE A 87 3.29 16.01 13.14
N ALA A 88 2.03 15.89 13.54
CA ALA A 88 1.41 14.60 13.85
C ALA A 88 1.41 13.67 12.65
N LEU A 89 1.15 14.19 11.45
CA LEU A 89 1.18 13.44 10.20
C LEU A 89 2.59 12.93 9.86
N CYS A 90 3.62 13.74 10.07
CA CYS A 90 5.02 13.29 9.91
C CYS A 90 5.34 12.15 10.88
N LEU A 91 4.94 12.28 12.14
CA LEU A 91 5.12 11.24 13.14
C LEU A 91 4.37 9.95 12.75
N TYR A 92 3.13 10.08 12.29
CA TYR A 92 2.33 8.96 11.79
C TYR A 92 3.02 8.21 10.65
N VAL A 93 3.50 8.92 9.62
CA VAL A 93 4.23 8.29 8.50
C VAL A 93 5.48 7.56 9.00
N MET A 94 6.21 8.16 9.93
CA MET A 94 7.41 7.55 10.53
C MET A 94 7.05 6.26 11.31
N LEU A 95 5.96 6.27 12.08
CA LEU A 95 5.49 5.10 12.83
C LEU A 95 5.02 3.98 11.89
N VAL A 96 4.29 4.31 10.82
CA VAL A 96 3.86 3.32 9.82
C VAL A 96 5.05 2.65 9.16
N LEU A 97 6.06 3.41 8.73
CA LEU A 97 7.27 2.86 8.13
C LEU A 97 8.06 2.00 9.12
N TRP A 98 8.15 2.44 10.38
CA TRP A 98 8.78 1.67 11.44
C TRP A 98 8.03 0.37 11.73
N GLY A 99 6.71 0.42 11.84
CA GLY A 99 5.86 -0.75 12.05
C GLY A 99 5.98 -1.77 10.92
N MET A 100 5.99 -1.33 9.66
CA MET A 100 6.22 -2.20 8.51
C MET A 100 7.60 -2.87 8.57
N SER A 101 8.63 -2.10 8.91
CA SER A 101 9.99 -2.62 9.07
C SER A 101 10.08 -3.66 10.19
N ALA A 102 9.45 -3.39 11.34
CA ALA A 102 9.42 -4.28 12.49
C ALA A 102 8.72 -5.63 12.21
N MET A 103 7.69 -5.60 11.36
CA MET A 103 6.95 -6.81 10.93
C MET A 103 7.62 -7.53 9.75
N GLY A 104 8.72 -7.03 9.20
CA GLY A 104 9.36 -7.57 8.01
C GLY A 104 8.45 -7.54 6.77
N ALA A 105 7.50 -6.62 6.72
CA ALA A 105 6.54 -6.53 5.63
C ALA A 105 7.22 -6.06 4.34
N VAL A 106 7.00 -6.79 3.25
CA VAL A 106 7.56 -6.43 1.94
C VAL A 106 6.73 -5.29 1.33
N LEU A 107 7.41 -4.23 0.95
CA LEU A 107 6.80 -3.08 0.30
C LEU A 107 6.37 -3.45 -1.13
N THR A 108 5.09 -3.77 -1.31
CA THR A 108 4.49 -4.04 -2.61
C THR A 108 3.88 -2.77 -3.19
N LEU A 109 3.67 -2.71 -4.52
CA LEU A 109 2.97 -1.58 -5.16
C LEU A 109 1.60 -1.28 -4.53
N PRO A 110 0.73 -2.26 -4.31
CA PRO A 110 -0.51 -2.04 -3.56
C PRO A 110 -0.28 -1.63 -2.10
N GLY A 111 0.82 -2.08 -1.48
CA GLY A 111 1.21 -1.66 -0.13
C GLY A 111 1.52 -0.16 -0.07
N ILE A 112 2.24 0.37 -1.07
CA ILE A 112 2.50 1.82 -1.18
C ILE A 112 1.20 2.59 -1.36
N ALA A 113 0.28 2.11 -2.22
CA ALA A 113 -1.04 2.71 -2.36
C ALA A 113 -1.82 2.72 -1.04
N GLY A 114 -1.70 1.66 -0.24
CA GLY A 114 -2.24 1.59 1.11
C GLY A 114 -1.67 2.65 2.05
N ILE A 115 -0.36 2.90 2.01
CA ILE A 115 0.29 3.96 2.81
C ILE A 115 -0.27 5.34 2.41
N VAL A 116 -0.32 5.64 1.11
CA VAL A 116 -0.84 6.93 0.61
C VAL A 116 -2.31 7.12 1.01
N LEU A 117 -3.12 6.08 0.90
CA LEU A 117 -4.51 6.11 1.36
C LEU A 117 -4.59 6.35 2.87
N GLY A 118 -3.75 5.68 3.65
CA GLY A 118 -3.69 5.85 5.10
C GLY A 118 -3.33 7.27 5.54
N ILE A 119 -2.41 7.91 4.81
CA ILE A 119 -2.07 9.33 5.02
C ILE A 119 -3.32 10.20 4.82
N GLY A 120 -4.08 9.99 3.74
CA GLY A 120 -5.34 10.71 3.50
C GLY A 120 -6.33 10.53 4.65
N MET A 121 -6.57 9.29 5.06
CA MET A 121 -7.49 8.99 6.16
C MET A 121 -7.01 9.56 7.52
N ALA A 122 -5.69 9.65 7.77
CA ALA A 122 -5.16 10.25 8.99
C ALA A 122 -5.42 11.75 9.04
N VAL A 123 -5.30 12.42 7.90
CA VAL A 123 -5.64 13.84 7.77
C VAL A 123 -7.15 14.06 7.98
N ASP A 124 -8.00 13.22 7.41
CA ASP A 124 -9.46 13.32 7.57
C ASP A 124 -9.88 13.25 9.04
N ALA A 125 -9.25 12.40 9.84
CA ALA A 125 -9.50 12.34 11.28
C ALA A 125 -9.20 13.69 11.97
N ASN A 126 -8.04 14.29 11.66
CA ASN A 126 -7.66 15.61 12.21
C ASN A 126 -8.62 16.72 11.72
N VAL A 127 -9.04 16.67 10.46
CA VAL A 127 -10.00 17.61 9.88
C VAL A 127 -11.34 17.53 10.61
N ILE A 128 -11.85 16.34 10.88
CA ILE A 128 -13.13 16.12 11.60
C ILE A 128 -13.02 16.72 13.01
N ILE A 129 -11.92 16.45 13.73
CA ILE A 129 -11.72 16.98 15.09
C ILE A 129 -11.69 18.50 15.08
N PHE A 130 -10.87 19.09 14.18
CA PHE A 130 -10.75 20.55 14.10
C PHE A 130 -12.05 21.23 13.66
N SER A 131 -12.81 20.62 12.77
CA SER A 131 -14.11 21.13 12.35
C SER A 131 -15.11 21.16 13.53
N ARG A 132 -15.15 20.11 14.32
CA ARG A 132 -16.00 20.05 15.52
C ARG A 132 -15.58 21.07 16.59
N ILE A 133 -14.28 21.24 16.81
CA ILE A 133 -13.78 22.27 17.74
C ILE A 133 -14.17 23.67 17.25
N LYS A 134 -14.03 23.97 15.95
CA LYS A 134 -14.44 25.24 15.37
C LYS A 134 -15.94 25.49 15.49
N GLU A 135 -16.76 24.45 15.32
CA GLU A 135 -18.21 24.51 15.48
C GLU A 135 -18.59 24.88 16.93
N GLU A 136 -17.97 24.22 17.92
CA GLU A 136 -18.19 24.50 19.34
C GLU A 136 -17.75 25.92 19.75
N ILE A 137 -16.65 26.41 19.19
CA ILE A 137 -16.23 27.81 19.38
C ILE A 137 -17.24 28.78 18.76
N GLY A 138 -17.79 28.44 17.58
CA GLY A 138 -18.83 29.24 16.92
C GLY A 138 -20.13 29.34 17.71
N LEU A 139 -20.43 28.34 18.53
CA LEU A 139 -21.55 28.34 19.47
C LEU A 139 -21.30 29.21 20.73
N GLY A 140 -20.17 29.90 20.81
CA GLY A 140 -19.83 30.81 21.92
C GLY A 140 -19.27 30.13 23.17
N ARG A 141 -18.87 28.86 23.07
CA ARG A 141 -18.23 28.14 24.19
C ARG A 141 -16.79 28.62 24.39
N SER A 142 -16.30 28.51 25.63
CA SER A 142 -14.91 28.80 25.92
C SER A 142 -14.00 27.79 25.19
N ILE A 143 -12.79 28.21 24.80
CA ILE A 143 -11.83 27.37 24.05
C ILE A 143 -11.58 26.02 24.71
N ARG A 144 -11.48 25.98 26.05
CA ARG A 144 -11.24 24.74 26.81
C ARG A 144 -12.42 23.76 26.68
N VAL A 145 -13.65 24.28 26.79
CA VAL A 145 -14.88 23.48 26.68
C VAL A 145 -15.08 23.02 25.23
N ALA A 146 -14.83 23.91 24.25
CA ALA A 146 -14.94 23.60 22.84
C ALA A 146 -13.96 22.49 22.40
N VAL A 147 -12.75 22.48 22.94
CA VAL A 147 -11.77 21.41 22.66
C VAL A 147 -12.24 20.09 23.26
N ASP A 148 -12.70 20.06 24.53
CA ASP A 148 -13.12 18.82 25.18
C ASP A 148 -14.36 18.22 24.53
N GLU A 149 -15.39 19.03 24.29
CA GLU A 149 -16.64 18.58 23.66
C GLU A 149 -16.45 18.25 22.17
N GLY A 150 -15.73 19.10 21.44
CA GLY A 150 -15.43 18.85 20.01
C GLY A 150 -14.64 17.56 19.80
N PHE A 151 -13.67 17.29 20.68
CA PHE A 151 -12.91 16.04 20.64
C PHE A 151 -13.79 14.82 20.94
N LYS A 152 -14.63 14.86 21.97
CA LYS A 152 -15.54 13.77 22.33
C LYS A 152 -16.48 13.42 21.19
N HIS A 153 -17.10 14.44 20.57
CA HIS A 153 -18.02 14.24 19.43
C HIS A 153 -17.29 13.70 18.20
N ALA A 154 -16.10 14.21 17.91
CA ALA A 154 -15.29 13.74 16.79
C ALA A 154 -14.79 12.31 16.98
N LEU A 155 -14.44 11.92 18.23
CA LEU A 155 -13.88 10.61 18.53
C LEU A 155 -14.80 9.46 18.10
N VAL A 156 -16.11 9.59 18.33
CA VAL A 156 -17.08 8.58 17.94
C VAL A 156 -17.06 8.38 16.42
N THR A 157 -17.09 9.47 15.65
CA THR A 157 -17.07 9.42 14.18
C THR A 157 -15.76 8.82 13.65
N VAL A 158 -14.63 9.17 14.27
CA VAL A 158 -13.33 8.62 13.89
C VAL A 158 -13.24 7.12 14.21
N LEU A 159 -13.79 6.69 15.35
CA LEU A 159 -13.81 5.26 15.71
C LEU A 159 -14.68 4.45 14.74
N ASP A 160 -15.85 4.96 14.37
CA ASP A 160 -16.71 4.29 13.39
C ASP A 160 -16.01 4.12 12.03
N ALA A 161 -15.34 5.16 11.56
CA ALA A 161 -14.55 5.09 10.32
C ALA A 161 -13.40 4.07 10.42
N GLN A 162 -12.79 3.92 11.59
CA GLN A 162 -11.72 2.95 11.80
C GLN A 162 -12.24 1.52 11.86
N ILE A 163 -13.39 1.28 12.48
CA ILE A 163 -14.01 -0.05 12.53
C ILE A 163 -14.39 -0.50 11.11
N THR A 164 -15.00 0.37 10.32
CA THR A 164 -15.34 0.04 8.93
C THR A 164 -14.10 -0.26 8.08
N THR A 165 -13.04 0.52 8.25
CA THR A 165 -11.75 0.27 7.56
C THR A 165 -11.12 -1.07 8.00
N LEU A 166 -11.20 -1.40 9.29
CA LEU A 166 -10.71 -2.67 9.81
C LEU A 166 -11.46 -3.86 9.21
N ILE A 167 -12.79 -3.78 9.16
CA ILE A 167 -13.61 -4.83 8.55
C ILE A 167 -13.23 -5.01 7.09
N ALA A 168 -13.10 -3.92 6.33
CA ALA A 168 -12.67 -3.97 4.93
C ALA A 168 -11.28 -4.60 4.78
N ALA A 169 -10.32 -4.23 5.64
CA ALA A 169 -8.96 -4.77 5.62
C ALA A 169 -8.93 -6.28 5.93
N VAL A 170 -9.72 -6.74 6.90
CA VAL A 170 -9.84 -8.17 7.23
C VAL A 170 -10.45 -8.95 6.06
N VAL A 171 -11.52 -8.46 5.46
CA VAL A 171 -12.15 -9.08 4.28
C VAL A 171 -11.17 -9.17 3.12
N LEU A 172 -10.44 -8.08 2.83
CA LEU A 172 -9.42 -8.06 1.77
C LEU A 172 -8.26 -9.03 2.05
N TYR A 173 -7.88 -9.19 3.31
CA TYR A 173 -6.84 -10.14 3.71
C TYR A 173 -7.28 -11.59 3.52
N GLN A 174 -8.53 -11.90 3.85
CA GLN A 174 -9.10 -13.25 3.75
C GLN A 174 -9.37 -13.66 2.29
N LEU A 175 -10.03 -12.78 1.53
CA LEU A 175 -10.53 -13.08 0.20
C LEU A 175 -9.61 -12.58 -0.92
N GLY A 176 -8.64 -11.72 -0.61
CA GLY A 176 -7.76 -11.10 -1.59
C GLY A 176 -6.72 -12.03 -2.18
N SER A 177 -6.32 -11.78 -3.43
CA SER A 177 -5.14 -12.38 -4.05
C SER A 177 -3.86 -11.96 -3.32
N ALA A 178 -2.74 -12.66 -3.56
CA ALA A 178 -1.45 -12.37 -2.93
C ALA A 178 -1.04 -10.89 -3.03
N THR A 179 -1.34 -10.24 -4.16
CA THR A 179 -1.05 -8.83 -4.40
C THR A 179 -1.89 -7.90 -3.51
N VAL A 180 -3.18 -8.21 -3.34
CA VAL A 180 -4.12 -7.42 -2.53
C VAL A 180 -3.89 -7.61 -1.04
N LYS A 181 -3.36 -8.77 -0.62
CA LYS A 181 -2.99 -9.02 0.78
C LYS A 181 -1.95 -8.03 1.29
N GLY A 182 -0.98 -7.62 0.46
CA GLY A 182 -0.02 -6.59 0.83
C GLY A 182 -0.69 -5.26 1.19
N PHE A 183 -1.69 -4.84 0.42
CA PHE A 183 -2.51 -3.67 0.72
C PHE A 183 -3.29 -3.81 2.03
N ALA A 184 -3.94 -4.97 2.24
CA ALA A 184 -4.68 -5.24 3.46
C ALA A 184 -3.80 -5.20 4.72
N VAL A 185 -2.59 -5.75 4.66
CA VAL A 185 -1.61 -5.71 5.75
C VAL A 185 -1.21 -4.27 6.07
N THR A 186 -0.93 -3.44 5.07
CA THR A 186 -0.61 -2.02 5.31
C THR A 186 -1.75 -1.27 5.98
N LEU A 187 -3.01 -1.52 5.57
CA LEU A 187 -4.18 -0.94 6.24
C LEU A 187 -4.31 -1.38 7.70
N MET A 188 -4.07 -2.67 8.00
CA MET A 188 -4.13 -3.18 9.37
C MET A 188 -3.06 -2.57 10.27
N ILE A 189 -1.83 -2.39 9.76
CA ILE A 189 -0.72 -1.77 10.52
C ILE A 189 -1.03 -0.32 10.87
N GLN A 190 -1.71 0.39 9.98
CA GLN A 190 -2.01 1.81 10.15
C GLN A 190 -3.11 2.09 11.18
N LEU A 191 -3.97 1.11 11.49
CA LEU A 191 -5.10 1.29 12.41
C LEU A 191 -4.69 1.53 13.87
N PRO A 192 -3.78 0.74 14.49
CA PRO A 192 -3.40 0.95 15.88
C PRO A 192 -2.62 2.24 16.11
N ASP A 193 -1.84 2.70 15.13
CA ASP A 193 -0.99 3.88 15.26
C ASP A 193 -1.77 5.20 15.36
N ARG A 194 -3.01 5.23 14.87
CA ARG A 194 -3.85 6.42 14.92
C ARG A 194 -4.26 6.84 16.32
N LYS A 195 -4.41 5.89 17.26
CA LYS A 195 -4.75 6.19 18.64
C LYS A 195 -3.62 6.93 19.40
N SER A 196 -2.38 6.81 18.93
CA SER A 196 -1.23 7.45 19.54
C SER A 196 -0.94 8.86 19.00
N VAL A 197 -1.57 9.25 17.88
CA VAL A 197 -1.31 10.51 17.17
C VAL A 197 -2.49 11.49 17.26
N VAL A 198 -3.64 11.07 17.75
CA VAL A 198 -4.83 11.87 18.07
C VAL A 198 -4.90 12.06 19.57
#